data_1557006e3a5a5d2df4ddfbe27798a838
#
_entry.id   1557006e3a5a5d2df4ddfbe27798a838
#
_cell.length_a   1.000
_cell.length_b   1.000
_cell.length_c   1.000
_cell.angle_alpha   90.00
_cell.angle_beta   90.00
_cell.angle_gamma   90.00
#
_symmetry.space_group_name_H-M   'P 1'
#
loop_
_entity.id
_entity.type
_entity.pdbx_description
1 polymer ?
#
loop_
_entity_poly.entity_id
_entity_poly.type
_entity_poly.pdbx_seq_one_letter_code
_entity_poly.pdbx_strand_id
1 'polypeptide(L)'
;MADNNKVLLPVFPNARSVALPSLKMSISVVNEYGKRLFDSLKEGDYFFFVRSFNDDAFVDVENIKLPATKKTGTICKLISIVKNDVSYTVEFIGDDTADLVDIEIDKDNKIVRAELAPHDNAPREAYEIYARLGKLQAKYDALKSKYPTLPELPDLTDVAPENIPYQLAAFFNSSFDVRQLMIEYTDVIDKMKLCLNEIEKLDIDGKIEFELDRAVSTAMDKNQREYVLREKMKAVKGMLKEFDGDDQDAVYEKALNENKDLYPENIQQKIKVEMNRLKTMPAASQEASVVRTYLDLLVEMPWRVSSQDNEDLNNVQKILDEDHYGLVKQK
;
A
#
# COMPACT_ATOMS: atom_id res chain seq x y z
N MET A 1 -3.22 -2.42 -48.64
CA MET A 1 -4.15 -2.77 -47.58
C MET A 1 -3.34 -3.60 -46.61
N ALA A 2 -2.82 -2.95 -45.56
CA ALA A 2 -2.07 -3.65 -44.51
C ALA A 2 -3.10 -4.25 -43.56
N ASP A 3 -3.18 -5.58 -43.51
CA ASP A 3 -3.89 -6.29 -42.46
C ASP A 3 -3.30 -5.82 -41.12
N ASN A 4 -4.02 -4.93 -40.45
CA ASN A 4 -3.78 -4.61 -39.03
C ASN A 4 -4.17 -5.87 -38.24
N ASN A 5 -3.20 -6.75 -38.04
CA ASN A 5 -3.32 -7.83 -37.09
C ASN A 5 -3.29 -7.20 -35.68
N LYS A 6 -4.48 -6.78 -35.19
CA LYS A 6 -4.67 -6.28 -33.84
C LYS A 6 -4.31 -7.41 -32.88
N VAL A 7 -3.26 -7.23 -32.10
CA VAL A 7 -2.89 -8.19 -31.08
C VAL A 7 -3.75 -7.91 -29.83
N LEU A 8 -4.72 -8.77 -29.60
CA LEU A 8 -5.57 -8.73 -28.40
C LEU A 8 -4.96 -9.61 -27.31
N LEU A 9 -4.44 -9.02 -26.25
CA LEU A 9 -3.91 -9.75 -25.10
C LEU A 9 -4.87 -9.73 -23.90
N PRO A 10 -4.97 -10.83 -23.15
CA PRO A 10 -5.68 -10.86 -21.87
C PRO A 10 -5.07 -9.86 -20.90
N VAL A 11 -5.91 -9.12 -20.15
CA VAL A 11 -5.47 -8.06 -19.25
C VAL A 11 -5.48 -8.54 -17.81
N PHE A 12 -4.34 -8.45 -17.14
CA PHE A 12 -4.24 -8.67 -15.70
C PHE A 12 -4.04 -7.33 -14.96
N PRO A 13 -5.09 -6.81 -14.29
CA PRO A 13 -4.98 -5.60 -13.48
C PRO A 13 -4.40 -5.92 -12.10
N ASN A 14 -3.52 -5.06 -11.61
CA ASN A 14 -2.98 -5.18 -10.26
C ASN A 14 -2.73 -3.78 -9.65
N ALA A 15 -3.31 -3.50 -8.49
CA ALA A 15 -3.17 -2.20 -7.84
C ALA A 15 -1.85 -2.06 -7.05
N ARG A 16 -1.25 -3.19 -6.66
CA ARG A 16 -0.13 -3.26 -5.71
C ARG A 16 1.20 -3.66 -6.33
N SER A 17 1.28 -3.70 -7.64
CA SER A 17 2.51 -4.12 -8.34
C SER A 17 2.58 -3.51 -9.74
N VAL A 18 3.78 -3.39 -10.26
CA VAL A 18 4.07 -2.98 -11.63
C VAL A 18 5.11 -3.95 -12.18
N ALA A 19 4.79 -4.60 -13.30
CA ALA A 19 5.74 -5.43 -14.00
C ALA A 19 6.73 -4.54 -14.77
N LEU A 20 8.00 -4.88 -14.71
CA LEU A 20 9.05 -4.18 -15.46
C LEU A 20 9.61 -5.09 -16.54
N PRO A 21 9.96 -4.56 -17.73
CA PRO A 21 10.62 -5.31 -18.79
C PRO A 21 11.88 -6.00 -18.32
N SER A 22 12.20 -7.16 -18.90
CA SER A 22 13.36 -8.01 -18.66
C SER A 22 13.46 -8.57 -17.22
N LEU A 23 12.46 -8.38 -16.38
CA LEU A 23 12.46 -8.87 -15.01
C LEU A 23 11.50 -10.04 -14.82
N LYS A 24 11.97 -11.09 -14.14
CA LYS A 24 11.13 -12.18 -13.68
C LYS A 24 10.39 -11.75 -12.42
N MET A 25 9.09 -12.01 -12.38
CA MET A 25 8.24 -11.72 -11.25
C MET A 25 7.40 -12.94 -10.85
N SER A 26 7.04 -12.99 -9.58
CA SER A 26 6.11 -13.96 -9.03
C SER A 26 5.01 -13.22 -8.25
N ILE A 27 3.77 -13.56 -8.51
CA ILE A 27 2.61 -12.95 -7.83
C ILE A 27 1.68 -14.03 -7.30
N SER A 28 0.97 -13.71 -6.22
CA SER A 28 -0.12 -14.52 -5.71
C SER A 28 -1.46 -13.96 -6.17
N VAL A 29 -2.24 -14.78 -6.85
CA VAL A 29 -3.55 -14.43 -7.42
C VAL A 29 -4.63 -15.11 -6.62
N VAL A 30 -5.44 -14.33 -5.90
CA VAL A 30 -6.53 -14.83 -5.04
C VAL A 30 -7.92 -14.54 -5.61
N ASN A 31 -8.07 -13.47 -6.44
CA ASN A 31 -9.35 -13.06 -6.97
C ASN A 31 -9.80 -13.97 -8.13
N GLU A 32 -11.12 -14.13 -8.25
CA GLU A 32 -11.74 -15.01 -9.24
C GLU A 32 -11.47 -14.58 -10.69
N TYR A 33 -11.35 -13.26 -10.94
CA TYR A 33 -11.01 -12.76 -12.26
C TYR A 33 -9.62 -13.25 -12.69
N GLY A 34 -8.62 -13.05 -11.84
CA GLY A 34 -7.25 -13.48 -12.12
C GLY A 34 -7.14 -15.00 -12.28
N LYS A 35 -7.83 -15.79 -11.45
CA LYS A 35 -7.86 -17.24 -11.60
C LYS A 35 -8.41 -17.64 -12.97
N ARG A 36 -9.57 -17.11 -13.39
CA ARG A 36 -10.15 -17.38 -14.74
C ARG A 36 -9.21 -16.98 -15.85
N LEU A 37 -8.54 -15.81 -15.73
CA LEU A 37 -7.57 -15.35 -16.72
C LEU A 37 -6.42 -16.36 -16.86
N PHE A 38 -5.80 -16.77 -15.76
CA PHE A 38 -4.67 -17.70 -15.80
C PHE A 38 -5.09 -19.15 -16.08
N ASP A 39 -6.37 -19.51 -15.89
CA ASP A 39 -6.91 -20.80 -16.37
C ASP A 39 -7.05 -20.84 -17.89
N SER A 40 -7.22 -19.68 -18.54
CA SER A 40 -7.31 -19.58 -20.00
C SER A 40 -5.95 -19.53 -20.70
N LEU A 41 -4.84 -19.40 -19.94
CA LEU A 41 -3.48 -19.27 -20.46
C LEU A 41 -2.67 -20.55 -20.27
N LYS A 42 -1.68 -20.73 -21.13
CA LYS A 42 -0.67 -21.80 -21.06
C LYS A 42 0.72 -21.18 -20.87
N GLU A 43 1.65 -21.97 -20.39
CA GLU A 43 3.06 -21.59 -20.32
C GLU A 43 3.55 -21.13 -21.71
N GLY A 44 4.20 -19.98 -21.74
CA GLY A 44 4.67 -19.32 -22.96
C GLY A 44 3.68 -18.31 -23.56
N ASP A 45 2.41 -18.30 -23.13
CA ASP A 45 1.43 -17.32 -23.60
C ASP A 45 1.75 -15.92 -23.04
N TYR A 46 1.23 -14.90 -23.74
CA TYR A 46 1.40 -13.50 -23.36
C TYR A 46 0.12 -12.94 -22.76
N PHE A 47 0.29 -12.03 -21.81
CA PHE A 47 -0.78 -11.23 -21.22
C PHE A 47 -0.29 -9.81 -20.94
N PHE A 48 -1.20 -8.87 -20.81
CA PHE A 48 -0.91 -7.48 -20.50
C PHE A 48 -1.09 -7.23 -19.01
N PHE A 49 0.01 -6.88 -18.34
CA PHE A 49 0.05 -6.50 -16.93
C PHE A 49 -0.10 -4.99 -16.81
N VAL A 50 -1.15 -4.51 -16.17
CA VAL A 50 -1.42 -3.08 -16.05
C VAL A 50 -1.77 -2.70 -14.62
N ARG A 51 -1.29 -1.55 -14.18
CA ARG A 51 -1.64 -1.02 -12.87
C ARG A 51 -3.09 -0.54 -12.84
N SER A 52 -3.89 -1.07 -11.93
CA SER A 52 -5.27 -0.65 -11.68
C SER A 52 -5.33 0.42 -10.59
N PHE A 53 -6.45 1.18 -10.56
CA PHE A 53 -6.67 2.19 -9.52
C PHE A 53 -7.19 1.58 -8.22
N ASN A 54 -7.76 0.37 -8.28
CA ASN A 54 -8.23 -0.38 -7.12
C ASN A 54 -8.02 -1.89 -7.34
N ASP A 55 -8.14 -2.67 -6.26
CA ASP A 55 -7.97 -4.13 -6.29
C ASP A 55 -9.12 -4.84 -7.05
N ASP A 56 -10.27 -4.21 -7.20
CA ASP A 56 -11.49 -4.77 -7.78
C ASP A 56 -11.77 -4.30 -9.22
N ALA A 57 -10.76 -3.79 -9.92
CA ALA A 57 -10.90 -3.10 -11.20
C ALA A 57 -11.68 -3.90 -12.27
N PHE A 58 -11.60 -5.23 -12.25
CA PHE A 58 -12.26 -6.13 -13.23
C PHE A 58 -13.07 -7.25 -12.57
N VAL A 59 -13.53 -7.05 -11.33
CA VAL A 59 -14.39 -8.04 -10.65
C VAL A 59 -15.72 -8.20 -11.39
N ASP A 60 -16.34 -7.09 -11.76
CA ASP A 60 -17.55 -7.07 -12.62
C ASP A 60 -17.17 -6.71 -14.05
N VAL A 61 -16.90 -7.76 -14.85
CA VAL A 61 -16.44 -7.63 -16.23
C VAL A 61 -17.52 -7.01 -17.13
N GLU A 62 -18.81 -7.13 -16.79
CA GLU A 62 -19.93 -6.63 -17.61
C GLU A 62 -20.14 -5.11 -17.42
N ASN A 63 -19.69 -4.54 -16.29
CA ASN A 63 -19.90 -3.13 -15.93
C ASN A 63 -18.59 -2.37 -15.69
N ILE A 64 -17.53 -2.69 -16.43
CA ILE A 64 -16.24 -1.99 -16.30
C ILE A 64 -16.41 -0.52 -16.61
N LYS A 65 -16.08 0.34 -15.62
CA LYS A 65 -16.01 1.79 -15.81
C LYS A 65 -14.57 2.17 -16.16
N LEU A 66 -14.38 2.73 -17.35
CA LEU A 66 -13.07 3.29 -17.74
C LEU A 66 -12.96 4.76 -17.31
N PRO A 67 -11.74 5.20 -16.93
CA PRO A 67 -10.50 4.43 -16.82
C PRO A 67 -10.43 3.63 -15.51
N ALA A 68 -10.35 2.29 -15.58
CA ALA A 68 -10.16 1.42 -14.41
C ALA A 68 -8.67 1.19 -14.10
N THR A 69 -7.80 1.48 -15.08
CA THR A 69 -6.37 1.21 -15.03
C THR A 69 -5.55 2.40 -15.57
N LYS A 70 -4.26 2.37 -15.35
CA LYS A 70 -3.31 3.22 -16.08
C LYS A 70 -3.34 2.88 -17.58
N LYS A 71 -2.85 3.80 -18.40
CA LYS A 71 -2.78 3.61 -19.86
C LYS A 71 -1.63 2.68 -20.23
N THR A 72 -0.45 2.92 -19.67
CA THR A 72 0.76 2.17 -19.98
C THR A 72 0.94 1.00 -19.02
N GLY A 73 1.24 -0.16 -19.56
CA GLY A 73 1.52 -1.39 -18.84
C GLY A 73 2.65 -2.19 -19.52
N THR A 74 2.83 -3.43 -19.08
CA THR A 74 3.88 -4.32 -19.57
C THR A 74 3.28 -5.57 -20.18
N ILE A 75 3.70 -5.93 -21.37
CA ILE A 75 3.43 -7.23 -21.97
C ILE A 75 4.31 -8.23 -21.22
N CYS A 76 3.69 -9.28 -20.69
CA CYS A 76 4.37 -10.29 -19.89
C CYS A 76 4.21 -11.66 -20.52
N LYS A 77 5.28 -12.46 -20.51
CA LYS A 77 5.27 -13.84 -20.92
C LYS A 77 5.14 -14.75 -19.71
N LEU A 78 4.14 -15.60 -19.70
CA LEU A 78 3.88 -16.57 -18.64
C LEU A 78 4.96 -17.65 -18.61
N ILE A 79 5.53 -17.90 -17.43
CA ILE A 79 6.55 -18.93 -17.21
C ILE A 79 5.90 -20.18 -16.60
N SER A 80 5.23 -20.02 -15.46
CA SER A 80 4.60 -21.13 -14.76
C SER A 80 3.41 -20.70 -13.93
N ILE A 81 2.49 -21.62 -13.67
CA ILE A 81 1.37 -21.45 -12.77
C ILE A 81 1.32 -22.61 -11.80
N VAL A 82 1.41 -22.32 -10.51
CA VAL A 82 1.18 -23.30 -9.44
C VAL A 82 -0.18 -23.00 -8.81
N LYS A 83 -1.10 -23.95 -8.96
CA LYS A 83 -2.49 -23.81 -8.51
C LYS A 83 -2.68 -24.47 -7.15
N ASN A 84 -3.20 -23.71 -6.18
CA ASN A 84 -3.64 -24.20 -4.89
C ASN A 84 -5.13 -23.86 -4.72
N ASP A 85 -5.79 -24.46 -3.74
CA ASP A 85 -7.23 -24.27 -3.50
C ASP A 85 -7.60 -22.80 -3.23
N VAL A 86 -6.71 -22.04 -2.58
CA VAL A 86 -6.95 -20.65 -2.17
C VAL A 86 -6.39 -19.65 -3.18
N SER A 87 -5.20 -19.91 -3.73
CA SER A 87 -4.48 -18.94 -4.58
C SER A 87 -3.68 -19.62 -5.68
N TYR A 88 -3.44 -18.90 -6.78
CA TYR A 88 -2.48 -19.30 -7.80
C TYR A 88 -1.19 -18.51 -7.62
N THR A 89 -0.06 -19.20 -7.66
CA THR A 89 1.25 -18.55 -7.77
C THR A 89 1.65 -18.53 -9.23
N VAL A 90 1.76 -17.33 -9.78
CA VAL A 90 2.03 -17.10 -11.21
C VAL A 90 3.41 -16.50 -11.37
N GLU A 91 4.28 -17.17 -12.12
CA GLU A 91 5.60 -16.66 -12.49
C GLU A 91 5.59 -16.21 -13.95
N PHE A 92 6.13 -15.04 -14.21
CA PHE A 92 6.21 -14.47 -15.55
C PHE A 92 7.43 -13.56 -15.69
N ILE A 93 7.77 -13.21 -16.92
CA ILE A 93 8.80 -12.23 -17.24
C ILE A 93 8.18 -11.08 -18.03
N GLY A 94 8.52 -9.84 -17.67
CA GLY A 94 8.17 -8.68 -18.50
C GLY A 94 8.95 -8.70 -19.82
N ASP A 95 8.26 -8.49 -20.92
CA ASP A 95 8.86 -8.46 -22.26
C ASP A 95 9.04 -7.01 -22.73
N ASP A 96 7.95 -6.32 -23.02
CA ASP A 96 8.00 -4.94 -23.53
C ASP A 96 6.88 -4.09 -22.90
N THR A 97 6.98 -2.78 -23.06
CA THR A 97 5.95 -1.82 -22.62
C THR A 97 4.97 -1.55 -23.74
N ALA A 98 3.70 -1.39 -23.40
CA ALA A 98 2.65 -1.07 -24.36
C ALA A 98 1.61 -0.13 -23.76
N ASP A 99 0.94 0.61 -24.65
CA ASP A 99 -0.20 1.46 -24.30
C ASP A 99 -1.51 0.79 -24.63
N LEU A 100 -2.42 0.80 -23.66
CA LEU A 100 -3.80 0.35 -23.84
C LEU A 100 -4.55 1.32 -24.73
N VAL A 101 -5.07 0.82 -25.84
CA VAL A 101 -5.84 1.60 -26.82
C VAL A 101 -7.32 1.39 -26.59
N ASP A 102 -7.77 0.13 -26.55
CA ASP A 102 -9.17 -0.24 -26.37
C ASP A 102 -9.26 -1.58 -25.63
N ILE A 103 -10.45 -1.89 -25.12
CA ILE A 103 -10.71 -3.17 -24.45
C ILE A 103 -11.90 -3.88 -25.08
N GLU A 104 -11.79 -5.20 -25.16
CA GLU A 104 -12.88 -6.09 -25.54
C GLU A 104 -13.15 -7.08 -24.41
N ILE A 105 -14.43 -7.43 -24.23
CA ILE A 105 -14.85 -8.42 -23.24
C ILE A 105 -15.02 -9.76 -23.93
N ASP A 106 -14.18 -10.73 -23.56
CA ASP A 106 -14.37 -12.14 -23.90
C ASP A 106 -15.49 -12.71 -23.02
N LYS A 107 -16.69 -12.82 -23.59
CA LYS A 107 -17.90 -13.23 -22.84
C LYS A 107 -17.86 -14.70 -22.44
N ASP A 108 -17.17 -15.54 -23.20
CA ASP A 108 -17.10 -16.99 -22.95
C ASP A 108 -16.24 -17.27 -21.72
N ASN A 109 -15.10 -16.62 -21.62
CA ASN A 109 -14.15 -16.76 -20.50
C ASN A 109 -14.36 -15.73 -19.39
N LYS A 110 -15.20 -14.71 -19.59
CA LYS A 110 -15.43 -13.58 -18.69
C LYS A 110 -14.12 -12.88 -18.32
N ILE A 111 -13.28 -12.63 -19.31
CA ILE A 111 -12.00 -11.91 -19.17
C ILE A 111 -11.97 -10.69 -20.10
N VAL A 112 -11.13 -9.73 -19.75
CA VAL A 112 -10.89 -8.54 -20.57
C VAL A 112 -9.69 -8.80 -21.48
N ARG A 113 -9.79 -8.44 -22.75
CA ARG A 113 -8.68 -8.37 -23.70
C ARG A 113 -8.44 -6.93 -24.08
N ALA A 114 -7.17 -6.54 -24.20
CA ALA A 114 -6.77 -5.22 -24.62
C ALA A 114 -6.23 -5.22 -26.03
N GLU A 115 -6.65 -4.23 -26.80
CA GLU A 115 -5.94 -3.79 -27.99
C GLU A 115 -4.79 -2.89 -27.52
N LEU A 116 -3.56 -3.24 -27.92
CA LEU A 116 -2.34 -2.57 -27.49
C LEU A 116 -1.66 -1.88 -28.66
N ALA A 117 -1.12 -0.71 -28.37
CA ALA A 117 -0.13 -0.03 -29.21
C ALA A 117 1.25 -0.14 -28.58
N PRO A 118 2.34 -0.27 -29.36
CA PRO A 118 3.68 -0.18 -28.83
C PRO A 118 3.86 1.13 -28.06
N HIS A 119 4.48 1.07 -26.89
CA HIS A 119 4.88 2.28 -26.20
C HIS A 119 6.12 2.83 -26.89
N ASP A 120 6.05 4.07 -27.39
CA ASP A 120 7.06 4.66 -28.25
C ASP A 120 8.30 5.05 -27.41
N ASN A 121 9.29 4.14 -27.36
CA ASN A 121 10.53 4.39 -26.65
C ASN A 121 11.48 5.19 -27.57
N ALA A 122 11.95 6.34 -27.06
CA ALA A 122 12.91 7.17 -27.78
C ALA A 122 14.25 6.43 -27.95
N PRO A 123 14.73 6.22 -29.18
CA PRO A 123 16.01 5.55 -29.39
C PRO A 123 17.17 6.38 -28.83
N ARG A 124 18.11 5.70 -28.15
CA ARG A 124 19.33 6.30 -27.61
C ARG A 124 20.53 5.45 -27.94
N GLU A 125 21.66 6.12 -28.15
CA GLU A 125 22.92 5.43 -28.34
C GLU A 125 23.40 4.80 -27.03
N ALA A 126 23.85 3.56 -27.09
CA ALA A 126 24.26 2.79 -25.92
C ALA A 126 25.32 3.51 -25.06
N TYR A 127 26.24 4.26 -25.71
CA TYR A 127 27.30 4.99 -25.02
C TYR A 127 26.73 6.09 -24.08
N GLU A 128 25.60 6.73 -24.44
CA GLU A 128 24.95 7.73 -23.59
C GLU A 128 24.42 7.11 -22.33
N ILE A 129 23.82 5.91 -22.45
CA ILE A 129 23.28 5.14 -21.33
C ILE A 129 24.41 4.70 -20.41
N TYR A 130 25.51 4.13 -20.96
CA TYR A 130 26.67 3.73 -20.18
C TYR A 130 27.38 4.91 -19.52
N ALA A 131 27.44 6.07 -20.15
CA ALA A 131 27.99 7.29 -19.55
C ALA A 131 27.14 7.73 -18.32
N ARG A 132 25.82 7.56 -18.37
CA ARG A 132 24.93 7.83 -17.23
C ARG A 132 25.07 6.78 -16.14
N LEU A 133 25.18 5.50 -16.54
CA LEU A 133 25.41 4.39 -15.61
C LEU A 133 26.72 4.61 -14.84
N GLY A 134 27.81 4.98 -15.49
CA GLY A 134 29.08 5.29 -14.83
C GLY A 134 28.99 6.40 -13.79
N LYS A 135 28.21 7.45 -14.06
CA LYS A 135 27.94 8.52 -13.07
C LYS A 135 27.10 8.01 -11.89
N LEU A 136 26.12 7.16 -12.15
CA LEU A 136 25.28 6.55 -11.13
C LEU A 136 26.12 5.62 -10.25
N GLN A 137 26.96 4.76 -10.84
CA GLN A 137 27.86 3.88 -10.12
C GLN A 137 28.81 4.67 -9.23
N ALA A 138 29.49 5.70 -9.75
CA ALA A 138 30.38 6.55 -8.96
C ALA A 138 29.67 7.20 -7.76
N LYS A 139 28.43 7.65 -7.95
CA LYS A 139 27.62 8.23 -6.87
C LYS A 139 27.25 7.18 -5.83
N TYR A 140 26.86 5.97 -6.26
CA TYR A 140 26.53 4.87 -5.37
C TYR A 140 27.76 4.37 -4.60
N ASP A 141 28.93 4.25 -5.24
CA ASP A 141 30.18 3.83 -4.59
C ASP A 141 30.62 4.83 -3.52
N ALA A 142 30.46 6.14 -3.80
CA ALA A 142 30.69 7.18 -2.78
C ALA A 142 29.73 7.04 -1.59
N LEU A 143 28.46 6.71 -1.86
CA LEU A 143 27.47 6.46 -0.82
C LEU A 143 27.79 5.19 -0.02
N LYS A 144 28.18 4.11 -0.69
CA LYS A 144 28.57 2.86 -0.09
C LYS A 144 29.83 2.99 0.80
N SER A 145 30.79 3.81 0.35
CA SER A 145 31.96 4.15 1.18
C SER A 145 31.58 4.84 2.48
N LYS A 146 30.48 5.59 2.48
CA LYS A 146 29.93 6.26 3.65
C LYS A 146 29.05 5.33 4.50
N TYR A 147 28.32 4.42 3.86
CA TYR A 147 27.42 3.46 4.47
C TYR A 147 27.76 2.03 4.00
N PRO A 148 28.75 1.35 4.64
CA PRO A 148 29.23 0.05 4.20
C PRO A 148 28.21 -1.10 4.23
N THR A 149 27.08 -0.90 4.91
CA THR A 149 25.98 -1.88 4.97
C THR A 149 25.17 -1.96 3.69
N LEU A 150 25.31 -0.98 2.78
CA LEU A 150 24.63 -1.02 1.49
C LEU A 150 25.11 -2.20 0.64
N PRO A 151 24.20 -2.89 -0.07
CA PRO A 151 24.56 -4.03 -0.93
C PRO A 151 25.44 -3.61 -2.10
N GLU A 152 26.07 -4.58 -2.77
CA GLU A 152 26.76 -4.30 -4.05
C GLU A 152 25.72 -4.02 -5.15
N LEU A 153 26.04 -3.10 -6.08
CA LEU A 153 25.22 -2.97 -7.28
C LEU A 153 25.22 -4.28 -8.09
N PRO A 154 24.11 -4.64 -8.73
CA PRO A 154 24.06 -5.83 -9.56
C PRO A 154 25.02 -5.72 -10.75
N ASP A 155 25.51 -6.86 -11.22
CA ASP A 155 26.23 -6.90 -12.49
C ASP A 155 25.25 -6.64 -13.63
N LEU A 156 25.51 -5.60 -14.40
CA LEU A 156 24.68 -5.12 -15.52
C LEU A 156 25.38 -5.35 -16.88
N THR A 157 26.46 -6.11 -16.93
CA THR A 157 27.30 -6.28 -18.13
C THR A 157 26.53 -6.94 -19.26
N ASP A 158 25.72 -7.94 -18.94
CA ASP A 158 24.92 -8.71 -19.90
C ASP A 158 23.50 -8.17 -20.10
N VAL A 159 23.20 -7.00 -19.50
CA VAL A 159 21.86 -6.37 -19.60
C VAL A 159 21.84 -5.43 -20.81
N ALA A 160 20.81 -5.56 -21.65
CA ALA A 160 20.60 -4.61 -22.75
C ALA A 160 20.47 -3.18 -22.19
N PRO A 161 21.15 -2.19 -22.81
CA PRO A 161 21.26 -0.84 -22.26
C PRO A 161 19.90 -0.19 -21.88
N GLU A 162 18.89 -0.41 -22.70
CA GLU A 162 17.52 0.08 -22.48
C GLU A 162 16.83 -0.53 -21.24
N ASN A 163 17.28 -1.72 -20.80
CA ASN A 163 16.74 -2.44 -19.66
C ASN A 163 17.47 -2.14 -18.33
N ILE A 164 18.62 -1.48 -18.39
CA ILE A 164 19.41 -1.12 -17.19
C ILE A 164 18.57 -0.36 -16.14
N PRO A 165 17.74 0.65 -16.48
CA PRO A 165 16.94 1.35 -15.49
C PRO A 165 15.95 0.44 -14.74
N TYR A 166 15.39 -0.57 -15.42
CA TYR A 166 14.46 -1.50 -14.80
C TYR A 166 15.15 -2.42 -13.78
N GLN A 167 16.36 -2.90 -14.10
CA GLN A 167 17.17 -3.69 -13.18
C GLN A 167 17.54 -2.87 -11.93
N LEU A 168 17.93 -1.61 -12.12
CA LEU A 168 18.23 -0.69 -11.02
C LEU A 168 16.99 -0.38 -10.17
N ALA A 169 15.82 -0.19 -10.78
CA ALA A 169 14.57 0.03 -10.05
C ALA A 169 14.18 -1.16 -9.19
N ALA A 170 14.43 -2.38 -9.67
CA ALA A 170 14.24 -3.59 -8.88
C ALA A 170 15.24 -3.69 -7.73
N PHE A 171 16.51 -3.40 -7.99
CA PHE A 171 17.58 -3.40 -6.98
C PHE A 171 17.31 -2.40 -5.85
N PHE A 172 16.91 -1.17 -6.17
CA PHE A 172 16.56 -0.14 -5.19
C PHE A 172 15.20 -0.37 -4.51
N ASN A 173 14.49 -1.44 -4.89
CA ASN A 173 13.13 -1.70 -4.45
C ASN A 173 12.22 -0.47 -4.56
N SER A 174 12.32 0.23 -5.70
CA SER A 174 11.59 1.45 -5.98
C SER A 174 10.09 1.27 -5.79
N SER A 175 9.42 2.31 -5.33
CA SER A 175 7.97 2.31 -5.10
C SER A 175 7.17 2.02 -6.39
N PHE A 176 5.95 1.56 -6.25
CA PHE A 176 5.08 1.27 -7.40
C PHE A 176 4.84 2.49 -8.29
N ASP A 177 4.83 3.70 -7.72
CA ASP A 177 4.71 4.94 -8.49
C ASP A 177 5.94 5.20 -9.34
N VAL A 178 7.14 5.01 -8.79
CA VAL A 178 8.39 5.15 -9.53
C VAL A 178 8.49 4.08 -10.63
N ARG A 179 8.13 2.82 -10.34
CA ARG A 179 8.10 1.75 -11.35
C ARG A 179 7.09 2.06 -12.46
N GLN A 180 5.94 2.65 -12.13
CA GLN A 180 4.96 3.08 -13.12
C GLN A 180 5.51 4.20 -14.01
N LEU A 181 6.15 5.22 -13.42
CA LEU A 181 6.81 6.26 -14.18
C LEU A 181 7.91 5.73 -15.10
N MET A 182 8.65 4.69 -14.67
CA MET A 182 9.67 4.05 -15.50
C MET A 182 9.12 3.39 -16.76
N ILE A 183 7.92 2.84 -16.71
CA ILE A 183 7.29 2.30 -17.92
C ILE A 183 6.54 3.35 -18.74
N GLU A 184 6.12 4.46 -18.12
CA GLU A 184 5.46 5.59 -18.81
C GLU A 184 6.46 6.52 -19.52
N TYR A 185 7.70 6.63 -19.04
CA TYR A 185 8.71 7.46 -19.70
C TYR A 185 9.21 6.79 -20.99
N THR A 186 9.30 7.59 -22.06
CA THR A 186 9.77 7.14 -23.37
C THR A 186 11.30 7.19 -23.47
N ASP A 187 11.95 8.14 -22.77
CA ASP A 187 13.41 8.32 -22.82
C ASP A 187 14.10 7.56 -21.68
N VAL A 188 15.01 6.67 -22.03
CA VAL A 188 15.81 5.91 -21.09
C VAL A 188 16.64 6.80 -20.15
N ILE A 189 17.05 7.99 -20.62
CA ILE A 189 17.80 8.96 -19.81
C ILE A 189 16.92 9.51 -18.67
N ASP A 190 15.64 9.71 -18.92
CA ASP A 190 14.70 10.14 -17.87
C ASP A 190 14.44 9.00 -16.87
N LYS A 191 14.35 7.74 -17.34
CA LYS A 191 14.33 6.56 -16.48
C LYS A 191 15.57 6.48 -15.57
N MET A 192 16.76 6.77 -16.11
CA MET A 192 18.01 6.81 -15.33
C MET A 192 18.04 7.95 -14.29
N LYS A 193 17.36 9.08 -14.54
CA LYS A 193 17.20 10.13 -13.53
C LYS A 193 16.37 9.65 -12.33
N LEU A 194 15.34 8.84 -12.57
CA LEU A 194 14.58 8.22 -11.46
C LEU A 194 15.48 7.34 -10.60
N CYS A 195 16.38 6.56 -11.20
CA CYS A 195 17.37 5.77 -10.46
C CYS A 195 18.32 6.63 -9.63
N LEU A 196 18.74 7.79 -10.13
CA LEU A 196 19.57 8.73 -9.39
C LEU A 196 18.83 9.30 -8.18
N ASN A 197 17.53 9.58 -8.31
CA ASN A 197 16.70 10.04 -7.19
C ASN A 197 16.57 8.95 -6.09
N GLU A 198 16.52 7.68 -6.46
CA GLU A 198 16.53 6.58 -5.47
C GLU A 198 17.83 6.57 -4.67
N ILE A 199 18.99 6.80 -5.30
CA ILE A 199 20.27 6.93 -4.59
C ILE A 199 20.26 8.13 -3.63
N GLU A 200 19.65 9.26 -4.03
CA GLU A 200 19.53 10.43 -3.16
C GLU A 200 18.65 10.16 -1.93
N LYS A 201 17.59 9.40 -2.09
CA LYS A 201 16.77 8.93 -0.96
C LYS A 201 17.59 8.06 -0.01
N LEU A 202 18.38 7.10 -0.53
CA LEU A 202 19.25 6.26 0.28
C LEU A 202 20.28 7.09 1.07
N ASP A 203 20.82 8.20 0.52
CA ASP A 203 21.74 9.08 1.26
C ASP A 203 21.01 9.82 2.40
N ILE A 204 19.76 10.20 2.20
CA ILE A 204 18.95 10.85 3.25
C ILE A 204 18.63 9.85 4.34
N ASP A 205 18.16 8.66 3.99
CA ASP A 205 17.82 7.60 4.94
C ASP A 205 19.06 7.13 5.73
N GLY A 206 20.20 6.95 5.04
CA GLY A 206 21.47 6.61 5.65
C GLY A 206 22.00 7.68 6.58
N LYS A 207 21.80 8.97 6.30
CA LYS A 207 22.16 10.06 7.25
C LYS A 207 21.32 9.97 8.49
N ILE A 208 20.02 9.76 8.36
CA ILE A 208 19.11 9.64 9.49
C ILE A 208 19.52 8.46 10.36
N GLU A 209 19.79 7.30 9.77
CA GLU A 209 20.20 6.10 10.49
C GLU A 209 21.57 6.29 11.17
N PHE A 210 22.55 6.90 10.51
CA PHE A 210 23.88 7.17 11.05
C PHE A 210 23.85 8.19 12.21
N GLU A 211 23.10 9.29 12.06
CA GLU A 211 22.94 10.26 13.16
C GLU A 211 22.22 9.64 14.34
N LEU A 212 21.30 8.74 14.05
CA LEU A 212 20.53 7.97 14.99
C LEU A 212 21.43 7.03 15.81
N ASP A 213 22.29 6.25 15.14
CA ASP A 213 23.24 5.33 15.77
C ASP A 213 24.32 6.09 16.56
N ARG A 214 24.79 7.22 16.03
CA ARG A 214 25.75 8.09 16.73
C ARG A 214 25.14 8.68 17.99
N ALA A 215 23.89 9.14 17.96
CA ALA A 215 23.20 9.65 19.14
C ALA A 215 22.98 8.55 20.20
N VAL A 216 22.76 7.29 19.76
CA VAL A 216 22.66 6.14 20.68
C VAL A 216 24.01 5.74 21.28
N SER A 217 25.08 5.77 20.47
CA SER A 217 26.42 5.36 20.91
C SER A 217 27.11 6.39 21.80
N THR A 218 26.80 7.69 21.68
CA THR A 218 27.36 8.76 22.49
C THR A 218 26.62 8.97 23.82
N ALA A 219 25.45 8.37 24.02
CA ALA A 219 24.70 8.49 25.28
C ALA A 219 25.17 7.48 26.31
N MET A 220 26.14 7.84 27.11
CA MET A 220 26.68 7.00 28.20
C MET A 220 25.78 6.90 29.45
N ASP A 221 24.64 7.59 29.52
CA ASP A 221 23.73 7.53 30.66
C ASP A 221 22.36 6.93 30.26
N LYS A 222 21.85 6.02 31.12
CA LYS A 222 20.59 5.29 30.91
C LYS A 222 19.38 6.22 30.66
N ASN A 223 19.37 7.36 31.34
CA ASN A 223 18.31 8.38 31.22
C ASN A 223 18.38 9.13 29.89
N GLN A 224 19.58 9.41 29.40
CA GLN A 224 19.79 10.02 28.08
C GLN A 224 19.43 9.04 26.94
N ARG A 225 19.74 7.77 27.13
CA ARG A 225 19.38 6.70 26.19
C ARG A 225 17.87 6.52 26.06
N GLU A 226 17.14 6.59 27.18
CA GLU A 226 15.67 6.54 27.19
C GLU A 226 15.07 7.77 26.50
N TYR A 227 15.61 8.96 26.72
CA TYR A 227 15.15 10.18 26.04
C TYR A 227 15.34 10.11 24.53
N VAL A 228 16.51 9.70 24.07
CA VAL A 228 16.81 9.55 22.62
C VAL A 228 15.95 8.49 21.98
N LEU A 229 15.70 7.36 22.66
CA LEU A 229 14.78 6.33 22.17
C LEU A 229 13.33 6.84 22.06
N ARG A 230 12.89 7.69 22.98
CA ARG A 230 11.56 8.33 22.92
C ARG A 230 11.46 9.34 21.78
N GLU A 231 12.49 10.14 21.52
CA GLU A 231 12.51 11.06 20.39
C GLU A 231 12.58 10.32 19.04
N LYS A 232 13.34 9.22 18.95
CA LYS A 232 13.33 8.31 17.81
C LYS A 232 11.93 7.76 17.53
N MET A 233 11.27 7.24 18.57
CA MET A 233 9.92 6.70 18.46
C MET A 233 8.92 7.78 18.04
N LYS A 234 9.11 9.03 18.44
CA LYS A 234 8.29 10.18 18.04
C LYS A 234 8.52 10.57 16.58
N ALA A 235 9.77 10.56 16.11
CA ALA A 235 10.12 10.83 14.71
C ALA A 235 9.58 9.74 13.78
N VAL A 236 9.76 8.46 14.14
CA VAL A 236 9.21 7.32 13.39
C VAL A 236 7.67 7.35 13.38
N LYS A 237 7.02 7.68 14.50
CA LYS A 237 5.57 7.90 14.55
C LYS A 237 5.12 9.08 13.69
N GLY A 238 5.93 10.14 13.60
CA GLY A 238 5.67 11.27 12.69
C GLY A 238 5.69 10.86 11.22
N MET A 239 6.71 10.08 10.84
CA MET A 239 6.81 9.51 9.48
C MET A 239 5.68 8.54 9.17
N LEU A 240 5.28 7.69 10.12
CA LEU A 240 4.13 6.78 9.96
C LEU A 240 2.81 7.53 9.78
N LYS A 241 2.64 8.71 10.42
CA LYS A 241 1.44 9.56 10.23
C LYS A 241 1.31 10.12 8.81
N GLU A 242 2.40 10.29 8.08
CA GLU A 242 2.36 10.69 6.65
C GLU A 242 1.89 9.55 5.73
N PHE A 243 1.99 8.30 6.17
CA PHE A 243 1.54 7.12 5.44
C PHE A 243 0.12 6.65 5.82
N ASP A 244 -0.31 6.91 7.06
CA ASP A 244 -1.67 6.62 7.54
C ASP A 244 -2.58 7.83 7.26
N GLY A 245 -3.08 7.91 6.04
CA GLY A 245 -3.97 8.98 5.55
C GLY A 245 -5.39 8.89 6.07
N ASP A 246 -5.61 8.73 7.38
CA ASP A 246 -6.87 9.07 8.04
C ASP A 246 -6.62 9.14 9.56
N ASP A 247 -6.60 10.37 10.07
CA ASP A 247 -6.35 10.63 11.50
C ASP A 247 -7.64 10.35 12.32
N GLN A 248 -8.10 9.06 12.29
CA GLN A 248 -9.22 8.62 13.13
C GLN A 248 -8.93 8.79 14.63
N ASP A 249 -7.66 8.81 15.01
CA ASP A 249 -7.24 9.08 16.39
C ASP A 249 -7.52 10.53 16.79
N ALA A 250 -7.45 11.48 15.85
CA ALA A 250 -7.78 12.89 16.08
C ALA A 250 -9.27 13.11 16.42
N VAL A 251 -10.15 12.23 15.95
CA VAL A 251 -11.59 12.30 16.26
C VAL A 251 -11.82 12.07 17.75
N TYR A 252 -11.17 11.08 18.36
CA TYR A 252 -11.30 10.78 19.79
C TYR A 252 -10.64 11.83 20.67
N GLU A 253 -9.48 12.37 20.27
CA GLU A 253 -8.82 13.48 20.97
C GLU A 253 -9.69 14.75 20.93
N LYS A 254 -10.28 15.04 19.79
CA LYS A 254 -11.18 16.16 19.61
C LYS A 254 -12.44 16.01 20.47
N ALA A 255 -13.09 14.85 20.42
CA ALA A 255 -14.26 14.53 21.23
C ALA A 255 -13.98 14.66 22.73
N LEU A 256 -12.81 14.16 23.19
CA LEU A 256 -12.39 14.26 24.58
C LEU A 256 -12.14 15.70 25.02
N ASN A 257 -11.59 16.54 24.16
CA ASN A 257 -11.28 17.95 24.48
C ASN A 257 -12.54 18.85 24.44
N GLU A 258 -13.41 18.64 23.45
CA GLU A 258 -14.64 19.44 23.29
C GLU A 258 -15.70 19.10 24.35
N ASN A 259 -15.75 17.85 24.81
CA ASN A 259 -16.78 17.37 25.73
C ASN A 259 -16.20 16.99 27.11
N LYS A 260 -15.06 17.56 27.49
CA LYS A 260 -14.35 17.22 28.73
C LYS A 260 -15.23 17.24 29.98
N ASP A 261 -16.13 18.22 30.08
CA ASP A 261 -17.01 18.41 31.23
C ASP A 261 -18.18 17.41 31.26
N LEU A 262 -18.47 16.77 30.12
CA LEU A 262 -19.52 15.75 30.02
C LEU A 262 -19.04 14.38 30.45
N TYR A 263 -17.74 14.11 30.45
CA TYR A 263 -17.18 12.82 30.83
C TYR A 263 -16.71 12.79 32.30
N PRO A 264 -17.11 11.81 33.10
CA PRO A 264 -16.51 11.57 34.42
C PRO A 264 -15.00 11.33 34.31
N GLU A 265 -14.25 11.69 35.33
CA GLU A 265 -12.77 11.64 35.31
C GLU A 265 -12.22 10.23 35.03
N ASN A 266 -12.85 9.20 35.60
CA ASN A 266 -12.49 7.81 35.34
C ASN A 266 -12.71 7.40 33.87
N ILE A 267 -13.73 7.95 33.21
CA ILE A 267 -14.00 7.69 31.78
C ILE A 267 -13.00 8.42 30.90
N GLN A 268 -12.65 9.69 31.21
CA GLN A 268 -11.59 10.39 30.51
C GLN A 268 -10.26 9.65 30.54
N GLN A 269 -9.90 9.09 31.71
CA GLN A 269 -8.69 8.27 31.86
C GLN A 269 -8.79 6.99 31.02
N LYS A 270 -9.94 6.33 31.03
CA LYS A 270 -10.16 5.09 30.27
C LYS A 270 -10.04 5.33 28.76
N ILE A 271 -10.67 6.40 28.24
CA ILE A 271 -10.53 6.80 26.83
C ILE A 271 -9.05 7.01 26.47
N LYS A 272 -8.28 7.75 27.29
CA LYS A 272 -6.85 7.98 27.05
C LYS A 272 -6.02 6.68 27.01
N VAL A 273 -6.32 5.75 27.90
CA VAL A 273 -5.63 4.44 27.96
C VAL A 273 -5.88 3.65 26.67
N GLU A 274 -7.15 3.53 26.28
CA GLU A 274 -7.53 2.76 25.10
C GLU A 274 -7.05 3.45 23.78
N MET A 275 -7.06 4.78 23.72
CA MET A 275 -6.42 5.52 22.60
C MET A 275 -4.92 5.23 22.49
N ASN A 276 -4.19 5.24 23.63
CA ASN A 276 -2.78 4.90 23.61
C ASN A 276 -2.53 3.45 23.19
N ARG A 277 -3.43 2.54 23.57
CA ARG A 277 -3.39 1.14 23.15
C ARG A 277 -3.62 1.03 21.63
N LEU A 278 -4.61 1.73 21.10
CA LEU A 278 -4.91 1.77 19.67
C LEU A 278 -3.71 2.28 18.85
N LYS A 279 -3.03 3.34 19.32
CA LYS A 279 -1.81 3.91 18.68
C LYS A 279 -0.63 2.92 18.58
N THR A 280 -0.62 1.86 19.37
CA THR A 280 0.44 0.84 19.36
C THR A 280 0.07 -0.41 18.55
N MET A 281 -1.17 -0.49 18.06
CA MET A 281 -1.66 -1.65 17.28
C MET A 281 -1.54 -1.39 15.78
N PRO A 282 -1.34 -2.44 14.97
CA PRO A 282 -1.47 -2.32 13.52
C PRO A 282 -2.90 -1.90 13.14
N ALA A 283 -3.05 -0.85 12.31
CA ALA A 283 -4.35 -0.26 11.98
C ALA A 283 -5.35 -1.27 11.36
N ALA A 284 -4.86 -2.25 10.62
CA ALA A 284 -5.66 -3.30 9.98
C ALA A 284 -5.91 -4.54 10.86
N SER A 285 -5.53 -4.53 12.15
CA SER A 285 -5.73 -5.70 13.01
C SER A 285 -7.19 -5.81 13.47
N GLN A 286 -7.67 -7.04 13.64
CA GLN A 286 -9.00 -7.30 14.17
C GLN A 286 -9.16 -6.74 15.60
N GLU A 287 -8.10 -6.77 16.39
CA GLU A 287 -8.07 -6.19 17.74
C GLU A 287 -8.23 -4.67 17.72
N ALA A 288 -7.61 -3.97 16.77
CA ALA A 288 -7.79 -2.52 16.62
C ALA A 288 -9.24 -2.15 16.31
N SER A 289 -9.94 -2.96 15.50
CA SER A 289 -11.38 -2.78 15.23
C SER A 289 -12.23 -2.88 16.49
N VAL A 290 -11.94 -3.85 17.36
CA VAL A 290 -12.64 -4.01 18.65
C VAL A 290 -12.40 -2.82 19.57
N VAL A 291 -11.15 -2.33 19.65
CA VAL A 291 -10.81 -1.16 20.47
C VAL A 291 -11.48 0.11 19.94
N ARG A 292 -11.58 0.28 18.61
CA ARG A 292 -12.33 1.40 18.01
C ARG A 292 -13.80 1.36 18.38
N THR A 293 -14.46 0.22 18.19
CA THR A 293 -15.87 0.07 18.59
C THR A 293 -16.10 0.38 20.06
N TYR A 294 -15.16 -0.01 20.93
CA TYR A 294 -15.23 0.33 22.34
C TYR A 294 -15.04 1.82 22.62
N LEU A 295 -14.12 2.48 21.94
CA LEU A 295 -13.92 3.92 22.03
C LEU A 295 -15.13 4.70 21.52
N ASP A 296 -15.75 4.27 20.40
CA ASP A 296 -16.98 4.85 19.88
C ASP A 296 -18.07 4.83 20.92
N LEU A 297 -18.31 3.67 21.55
CA LEU A 297 -19.30 3.54 22.64
C LEU A 297 -18.98 4.45 23.82
N LEU A 298 -17.70 4.56 24.26
CA LEU A 298 -17.33 5.43 25.37
C LEU A 298 -17.57 6.91 25.08
N VAL A 299 -17.37 7.34 23.82
CA VAL A 299 -17.54 8.73 23.38
C VAL A 299 -19.00 9.08 23.16
N GLU A 300 -19.81 8.15 22.65
CA GLU A 300 -21.24 8.37 22.37
C GLU A 300 -22.12 8.29 23.60
N MET A 301 -21.67 7.65 24.68
CA MET A 301 -22.48 7.49 25.88
C MET A 301 -22.77 8.81 26.59
N PRO A 302 -24.05 9.10 26.97
CA PRO A 302 -24.44 10.32 27.66
C PRO A 302 -24.17 10.22 29.18
N TRP A 303 -22.90 10.23 29.59
CA TRP A 303 -22.43 9.93 30.96
C TRP A 303 -23.02 10.83 32.07
N ARG A 304 -23.46 12.03 31.77
CA ARG A 304 -24.02 12.98 32.74
C ARG A 304 -25.47 13.35 32.45
N VAL A 305 -26.08 12.66 31.51
CA VAL A 305 -27.50 12.85 31.23
C VAL A 305 -28.28 11.81 32.00
N SER A 306 -29.15 12.24 32.84
CA SER A 306 -30.09 11.39 33.55
C SER A 306 -31.54 11.76 33.23
N SER A 307 -32.42 10.81 33.19
CA SER A 307 -33.85 11.09 33.16
C SER A 307 -34.28 11.68 34.50
N GLN A 308 -35.28 12.51 34.48
CA GLN A 308 -35.92 12.93 35.72
C GLN A 308 -36.72 11.74 36.27
N ASP A 309 -36.42 11.40 37.50
CA ASP A 309 -37.19 10.37 38.19
C ASP A 309 -38.59 10.91 38.53
N ASN A 310 -39.58 10.04 38.48
CA ASN A 310 -40.92 10.38 38.90
C ASN A 310 -41.02 10.16 40.41
N GLU A 311 -40.98 11.24 41.18
CA GLU A 311 -41.05 11.21 42.67
C GLU A 311 -42.49 11.13 43.21
N ASP A 312 -43.50 10.98 42.35
CA ASP A 312 -44.90 10.83 42.77
C ASP A 312 -45.13 9.44 43.36
N LEU A 313 -45.24 9.41 44.69
CA LEU A 313 -45.48 8.20 45.47
C LEU A 313 -46.78 7.47 45.10
N ASN A 314 -47.80 8.23 44.63
CA ASN A 314 -49.07 7.61 44.22
C ASN A 314 -48.89 6.85 42.90
N ASN A 315 -48.03 7.35 42.01
CA ASN A 315 -47.71 6.67 40.76
C ASN A 315 -46.84 5.44 41.02
N VAL A 316 -45.90 5.51 41.95
CA VAL A 316 -45.09 4.37 42.37
C VAL A 316 -45.97 3.27 42.96
N GLN A 317 -46.89 3.62 43.85
CA GLN A 317 -47.83 2.67 44.44
C GLN A 317 -48.69 1.98 43.38
N LYS A 318 -49.20 2.78 42.41
CA LYS A 318 -50.00 2.22 41.32
C LYS A 318 -49.23 1.22 40.46
N ILE A 319 -47.99 1.52 40.07
CA ILE A 319 -47.14 0.61 39.32
C ILE A 319 -46.83 -0.66 40.13
N LEU A 320 -46.53 -0.52 41.43
CA LEU A 320 -46.28 -1.65 42.29
C LEU A 320 -47.53 -2.52 42.46
N ASP A 321 -48.74 -1.93 42.44
CA ASP A 321 -49.99 -2.67 42.52
C ASP A 321 -50.33 -3.38 41.19
N GLU A 322 -49.99 -2.80 40.08
CA GLU A 322 -50.18 -3.41 38.76
C GLU A 322 -49.19 -4.59 38.53
N ASP A 323 -47.90 -4.45 38.93
CA ASP A 323 -46.84 -5.41 38.63
C ASP A 323 -46.76 -6.55 39.68
N HIS A 324 -47.26 -6.36 40.90
CA HIS A 324 -47.15 -7.33 41.96
C HIS A 324 -48.48 -7.69 42.59
N TYR A 325 -48.79 -8.98 42.66
CA TYR A 325 -49.98 -9.49 43.34
C TYR A 325 -49.69 -9.87 44.79
N GLY A 326 -50.50 -9.37 45.71
CA GLY A 326 -50.59 -9.86 47.09
C GLY A 326 -49.54 -9.35 48.10
N LEU A 327 -48.59 -8.53 47.75
CA LEU A 327 -47.52 -7.99 48.62
C LEU A 327 -47.93 -6.72 49.39
N VAL A 328 -49.07 -6.68 49.99
CA VAL A 328 -49.71 -5.45 50.59
C VAL A 328 -48.89 -4.80 51.71
N LYS A 329 -48.03 -5.54 52.43
CA LYS A 329 -47.20 -4.98 53.51
C LYS A 329 -45.85 -4.43 53.00
N GLN A 330 -45.43 -4.83 51.81
CA GLN A 330 -44.15 -4.44 51.20
C GLN A 330 -44.30 -3.25 50.22
N LYS A 331 -45.46 -3.07 49.65
CA LYS A 331 -45.85 -1.93 48.84
C LYS A 331 -46.19 -0.73 49.73
#